data_28f81e218547d0547e1f1f0ba7fee5d9
#
_entry.id   28f81e218547d0547e1f1f0ba7fee5d9
#
_cell.length_a   1.000
_cell.length_b   1.000
_cell.length_c   1.000
_cell.angle_alpha   90.00
_cell.angle_beta   90.00
_cell.angle_gamma   90.00
#
_symmetry.space_group_name_H-M   'P 1'
#
loop_
_entity.id
_entity.type
_entity.pdbx_description
1 polymer ?
#
loop_
_entity_poly.entity_id
_entity_poly.type
_entity_poly.pdbx_seq_one_letter_code
_entity_poly.pdbx_strand_id
1 'polypeptide(L)'
;SSHPKDATNHLFDVMAKCPHVAKQLHLPFQSGNNRVLKEMNRRYTREQYLEEINYAKKVMPGLVLTSDVIIGFPGETEDEAMDTVSLVEEVGFDALFTFIYSPRPGTRAASMPDPATRAEKQKWFDKLLEVQNANSAKLHAAYVGKTVRVLVDGESDDENFPLASRTEGNRLVRLKGGKDLIGKFMDVKVTDSNTWALYGEPV
;
A
#
# COMPACT_ATOMS: atom_id res chain seq x y z
N SER A 1 -10.93 -5.31 4.09
CA SER A 1 -10.28 -5.14 2.78
C SER A 1 -11.22 -5.59 1.67
N SER A 2 -11.20 -4.87 0.55
CA SER A 2 -11.97 -5.25 -0.63
C SER A 2 -11.24 -6.37 -1.40
N HIS A 3 -11.98 -7.17 -2.15
CA HIS A 3 -11.41 -8.14 -3.07
C HIS A 3 -11.53 -7.57 -4.51
N PRO A 4 -10.52 -7.69 -5.39
CA PRO A 4 -10.59 -7.14 -6.76
C PRO A 4 -11.85 -7.53 -7.51
N LYS A 5 -12.32 -8.77 -7.38
CA LYS A 5 -13.58 -9.23 -7.98
C LYS A 5 -14.82 -8.40 -7.59
N ASP A 6 -14.81 -7.80 -6.41
CA ASP A 6 -15.95 -7.06 -5.85
C ASP A 6 -15.75 -5.53 -5.93
N ALA A 7 -14.56 -5.08 -6.38
CA ALA A 7 -14.19 -3.69 -6.54
C ALA A 7 -14.66 -3.15 -7.89
N THR A 8 -15.94 -2.82 -7.99
CA THR A 8 -16.56 -2.38 -9.23
C THR A 8 -16.39 -0.87 -9.45
N ASN A 9 -16.49 -0.42 -10.71
CA ASN A 9 -16.51 1.02 -11.06
C ASN A 9 -17.60 1.77 -10.29
N HIS A 10 -18.75 1.14 -10.04
CA HIS A 10 -19.82 1.74 -9.24
C HIS A 10 -19.38 2.02 -7.79
N LEU A 11 -18.64 1.10 -7.16
CA LEU A 11 -18.07 1.35 -5.83
C LEU A 11 -17.15 2.59 -5.85
N PHE A 12 -16.27 2.69 -6.83
CA PHE A 12 -15.35 3.82 -6.95
C PHE A 12 -16.08 5.14 -7.20
N ASP A 13 -17.15 5.14 -8.01
CA ASP A 13 -17.99 6.31 -8.24
C ASP A 13 -18.69 6.78 -6.97
N VAL A 14 -19.19 5.85 -6.15
CA VAL A 14 -19.80 6.17 -4.84
C VAL A 14 -18.75 6.73 -3.89
N MET A 15 -17.57 6.11 -3.79
CA MET A 15 -16.47 6.61 -2.98
C MET A 15 -16.05 8.03 -3.42
N ALA A 16 -15.96 8.28 -4.73
CA ALA A 16 -15.59 9.57 -5.26
C ALA A 16 -16.58 10.68 -4.90
N LYS A 17 -17.89 10.38 -4.93
CA LYS A 17 -18.97 11.35 -4.70
C LYS A 17 -19.28 11.57 -3.22
N CYS A 18 -19.01 10.60 -2.36
CA CYS A 18 -19.35 10.69 -0.95
C CYS A 18 -18.28 11.45 -0.16
N PRO A 19 -18.61 12.62 0.44
CA PRO A 19 -17.63 13.41 1.20
C PRO A 19 -17.28 12.79 2.56
N HIS A 20 -18.04 11.79 3.01
CA HIS A 20 -17.81 11.09 4.28
C HIS A 20 -17.00 9.78 4.10
N VAL A 21 -16.59 9.46 2.86
CA VAL A 21 -15.74 8.31 2.57
C VAL A 21 -14.32 8.79 2.29
N ALA A 22 -13.39 8.31 3.10
CA ALA A 22 -11.97 8.59 2.92
C ALA A 22 -11.48 8.14 1.54
N LYS A 23 -10.63 8.94 0.90
CA LYS A 23 -10.03 8.61 -0.41
C LYS A 23 -8.84 7.68 -0.22
N GLN A 24 -9.11 6.52 0.38
CA GLN A 24 -8.16 5.44 0.64
C GLN A 24 -8.77 4.11 0.20
N LEU A 25 -8.03 3.34 -0.57
CA LEU A 25 -8.44 2.01 -1.03
C LEU A 25 -7.35 0.99 -0.71
N HIS A 26 -7.74 -0.04 0.05
CA HIS A 26 -6.92 -1.23 0.24
C HIS A 26 -7.46 -2.35 -0.64
N LEU A 27 -6.72 -2.68 -1.72
CA LEU A 27 -7.14 -3.65 -2.72
C LEU A 27 -6.02 -4.68 -2.97
N PRO A 28 -6.03 -5.82 -2.25
CA PRO A 28 -5.01 -6.86 -2.35
C PRO A 28 -4.93 -7.50 -3.73
N PHE A 29 -3.79 -7.37 -4.43
CA PHE A 29 -3.58 -8.02 -5.74
C PHE A 29 -2.85 -9.36 -5.64
N GLN A 30 -2.11 -9.59 -4.57
CA GLN A 30 -1.39 -10.82 -4.20
C GLN A 30 -0.21 -11.19 -5.09
N SER A 31 -0.32 -11.18 -6.42
CA SER A 31 0.74 -11.43 -7.40
C SER A 31 0.48 -10.65 -8.70
N GLY A 32 1.53 -10.22 -9.36
CA GLY A 32 1.46 -9.57 -10.68
C GLY A 32 1.51 -10.52 -11.87
N ASN A 33 1.56 -11.83 -11.62
CA ASN A 33 1.63 -12.85 -12.68
C ASN A 33 0.34 -13.68 -12.75
N ASN A 34 -0.24 -13.82 -13.95
CA ASN A 34 -1.54 -14.48 -14.15
C ASN A 34 -1.52 -15.97 -13.83
N ARG A 35 -0.39 -16.68 -14.08
CA ARG A 35 -0.28 -18.10 -13.71
C ARG A 35 -0.28 -18.26 -12.19
N VAL A 36 0.50 -17.43 -11.49
CA VAL A 36 0.58 -17.46 -10.02
C VAL A 36 -0.78 -17.10 -9.41
N LEU A 37 -1.47 -16.09 -9.91
CA LEU A 37 -2.84 -15.74 -9.49
C LEU A 37 -3.79 -16.92 -9.63
N LYS A 38 -3.74 -17.64 -10.75
CA LYS A 38 -4.56 -18.85 -10.98
C LYS A 38 -4.24 -19.95 -9.96
N GLU A 39 -2.97 -20.19 -9.66
CA GLU A 39 -2.56 -21.19 -8.65
C GLU A 39 -2.98 -20.78 -7.22
N MET A 40 -3.02 -19.47 -6.94
CA MET A 40 -3.58 -18.90 -5.70
C MET A 40 -5.12 -18.94 -5.65
N ASN A 41 -5.78 -19.52 -6.68
CA ASN A 41 -7.24 -19.51 -6.86
C ASN A 41 -7.84 -18.10 -6.91
N ARG A 42 -7.12 -17.12 -7.45
CA ARG A 42 -7.62 -15.79 -7.72
C ARG A 42 -8.36 -15.77 -9.06
N ARG A 43 -9.49 -15.08 -9.12
CA ARG A 43 -10.39 -15.06 -10.28
C ARG A 43 -10.33 -13.74 -11.04
N TYR A 44 -9.18 -13.13 -11.07
CA TYR A 44 -8.87 -11.92 -11.83
C TYR A 44 -7.47 -12.04 -12.41
N THR A 45 -7.18 -11.24 -13.42
CA THR A 45 -5.87 -11.13 -14.05
C THR A 45 -5.18 -9.82 -13.66
N ARG A 46 -3.87 -9.74 -13.95
CA ARG A 46 -3.09 -8.49 -13.83
C ARG A 46 -3.75 -7.34 -14.57
N GLU A 47 -4.17 -7.59 -15.82
CA GLU A 47 -4.76 -6.58 -16.69
C GLU A 47 -6.09 -6.05 -16.11
N GLN A 48 -6.95 -6.93 -15.64
CA GLN A 48 -8.20 -6.56 -14.97
C GLN A 48 -7.93 -5.72 -13.73
N TYR A 49 -6.95 -6.11 -12.91
CA TYR A 49 -6.56 -5.33 -11.74
C TYR A 49 -6.08 -3.93 -12.13
N LEU A 50 -5.23 -3.80 -13.16
CA LEU A 50 -4.75 -2.52 -13.66
C LEU A 50 -5.90 -1.64 -14.17
N GLU A 51 -6.87 -2.20 -14.90
CA GLU A 51 -8.06 -1.48 -15.35
C GLU A 51 -8.85 -0.90 -14.17
N GLU A 52 -9.09 -1.70 -13.12
CA GLU A 52 -9.78 -1.27 -11.90
C GLU A 52 -9.03 -0.13 -11.20
N ILE A 53 -7.72 -0.26 -11.01
CA ILE A 53 -6.88 0.75 -10.37
C ILE A 53 -6.83 2.05 -11.18
N ASN A 54 -6.68 1.95 -12.49
CA ASN A 54 -6.65 3.11 -13.37
C ASN A 54 -7.98 3.87 -13.33
N TYR A 55 -9.10 3.15 -13.31
CA TYR A 55 -10.41 3.77 -13.15
C TYR A 55 -10.56 4.44 -11.78
N ALA A 56 -10.19 3.76 -10.69
CA ALA A 56 -10.25 4.31 -9.35
C ALA A 56 -9.42 5.59 -9.22
N LYS A 57 -8.19 5.61 -9.73
CA LYS A 57 -7.33 6.81 -9.75
C LYS A 57 -7.91 7.95 -10.58
N LYS A 58 -8.57 7.63 -11.71
CA LYS A 58 -9.21 8.61 -12.58
C LYS A 58 -10.37 9.33 -11.88
N VAL A 59 -11.23 8.59 -11.17
CA VAL A 59 -12.41 9.17 -10.51
C VAL A 59 -12.11 9.74 -9.13
N MET A 60 -11.00 9.36 -8.51
CA MET A 60 -10.52 9.84 -7.21
C MET A 60 -9.07 10.35 -7.31
N PRO A 61 -8.84 11.56 -7.85
CA PRO A 61 -7.51 12.17 -7.83
C PRO A 61 -6.98 12.26 -6.41
N GLY A 62 -5.73 11.83 -6.19
CA GLY A 62 -5.13 11.78 -4.85
C GLY A 62 -5.51 10.56 -4.01
N LEU A 63 -6.17 9.55 -4.61
CA LEU A 63 -6.45 8.28 -3.95
C LEU A 63 -5.18 7.68 -3.35
N VAL A 64 -5.23 7.36 -2.05
CA VAL A 64 -4.20 6.59 -1.36
C VAL A 64 -4.48 5.11 -1.58
N LEU A 65 -3.53 4.41 -2.18
CA LEU A 65 -3.69 3.02 -2.58
C LEU A 65 -2.72 2.12 -1.82
N THR A 66 -3.27 1.11 -1.16
CA THR A 66 -2.51 0.08 -0.45
C THR A 66 -2.92 -1.31 -0.91
N SER A 67 -2.03 -2.29 -0.76
CA SER A 67 -2.29 -3.65 -1.19
C SER A 67 -1.51 -4.68 -0.38
N ASP A 68 -1.87 -5.96 -0.54
CA ASP A 68 -1.11 -7.11 -0.05
C ASP A 68 -0.44 -7.81 -1.22
N VAL A 69 0.77 -8.31 -1.00
CA VAL A 69 1.54 -9.07 -1.98
C VAL A 69 2.29 -10.22 -1.32
N ILE A 70 2.29 -11.37 -2.00
CA ILE A 70 3.00 -12.57 -1.59
C ILE A 70 4.03 -12.92 -2.68
N ILE A 71 5.30 -13.00 -2.31
CA ILE A 71 6.40 -13.46 -3.16
C ILE A 71 6.78 -14.89 -2.77
N GLY A 72 7.24 -15.67 -3.73
CA GLY A 72 7.72 -17.03 -3.50
C GLY A 72 6.60 -18.03 -3.25
N PHE A 73 5.44 -17.84 -3.89
CA PHE A 73 4.39 -18.86 -3.91
C PHE A 73 4.95 -20.16 -4.50
N PRO A 74 4.50 -21.38 -4.04
CA PRO A 74 5.05 -22.63 -4.53
C PRO A 74 5.04 -22.73 -6.04
N GLY A 75 6.22 -23.02 -6.62
CA GLY A 75 6.42 -23.10 -8.06
C GLY A 75 6.48 -21.76 -8.81
N GLU A 76 6.50 -20.62 -8.11
CA GLU A 76 6.79 -19.31 -8.71
C GLU A 76 8.24 -19.26 -9.17
N THR A 77 8.47 -18.71 -10.36
CA THR A 77 9.81 -18.46 -10.92
C THR A 77 10.26 -17.03 -10.67
N GLU A 78 11.55 -16.75 -10.88
CA GLU A 78 12.09 -15.38 -10.76
C GLU A 78 11.41 -14.43 -11.73
N ASP A 79 11.21 -14.81 -12.99
CA ASP A 79 10.53 -13.97 -13.99
C ASP A 79 9.11 -13.61 -13.55
N GLU A 80 8.38 -14.57 -12.97
CA GLU A 80 7.02 -14.34 -12.46
C GLU A 80 7.00 -13.44 -11.21
N ALA A 81 8.00 -13.55 -10.35
CA ALA A 81 8.19 -12.63 -9.24
C ALA A 81 8.52 -11.21 -9.75
N MET A 82 9.30 -11.09 -10.83
CA MET A 82 9.59 -9.79 -11.45
C MET A 82 8.36 -9.19 -12.15
N ASP A 83 7.42 -9.98 -12.65
CA ASP A 83 6.09 -9.46 -13.07
C ASP A 83 5.36 -8.76 -11.92
N THR A 84 5.47 -9.32 -10.71
CA THR A 84 4.92 -8.69 -9.50
C THR A 84 5.62 -7.37 -9.18
N VAL A 85 6.95 -7.34 -9.25
CA VAL A 85 7.74 -6.11 -9.06
C VAL A 85 7.37 -5.03 -10.08
N SER A 86 7.24 -5.41 -11.37
CA SER A 86 6.86 -4.47 -12.43
C SER A 86 5.45 -3.90 -12.26
N LEU A 87 4.50 -4.69 -11.72
CA LEU A 87 3.17 -4.18 -11.39
C LEU A 87 3.22 -3.14 -10.27
N VAL A 88 4.04 -3.39 -9.24
CA VAL A 88 4.25 -2.44 -8.14
C VAL A 88 4.85 -1.13 -8.63
N GLU A 89 5.81 -1.19 -9.54
CA GLU A 89 6.40 -0.01 -10.18
C GLU A 89 5.37 0.77 -11.00
N GLU A 90 4.59 0.07 -11.83
CA GLU A 90 3.57 0.65 -12.70
C GLU A 90 2.44 1.33 -11.92
N VAL A 91 1.94 0.67 -10.89
CA VAL A 91 0.83 1.19 -10.06
C VAL A 91 1.29 2.32 -9.15
N GLY A 92 2.48 2.24 -8.55
CA GLY A 92 2.97 3.22 -7.58
C GLY A 92 2.11 3.24 -6.31
N PHE A 93 2.10 2.14 -5.56
CA PHE A 93 1.37 2.03 -4.30
C PHE A 93 1.94 2.95 -3.22
N ASP A 94 1.06 3.49 -2.39
CA ASP A 94 1.44 4.28 -1.21
C ASP A 94 2.10 3.42 -0.14
N ALA A 95 1.57 2.22 0.08
CA ALA A 95 2.16 1.21 0.95
C ALA A 95 1.73 -0.20 0.52
N LEU A 96 2.60 -1.17 0.78
CA LEU A 96 2.33 -2.59 0.60
C LEU A 96 2.55 -3.36 1.90
N PHE A 97 1.67 -4.32 2.16
CA PHE A 97 1.92 -5.40 3.11
C PHE A 97 2.52 -6.56 2.33
N THR A 98 3.80 -6.81 2.55
CA THR A 98 4.62 -7.72 1.75
C THR A 98 4.98 -8.95 2.55
N PHE A 99 4.83 -10.12 1.94
CA PHE A 99 5.08 -11.40 2.58
C PHE A 99 5.86 -12.32 1.66
N ILE A 100 6.81 -13.08 2.24
CA ILE A 100 7.29 -14.30 1.58
C ILE A 100 6.30 -15.41 1.94
N TYR A 101 5.90 -16.23 0.96
CA TYR A 101 4.97 -17.33 1.19
C TYR A 101 5.42 -18.21 2.35
N SER A 102 4.49 -18.52 3.23
CA SER A 102 4.66 -19.47 4.33
C SER A 102 3.61 -20.58 4.25
N PRO A 103 4.01 -21.87 4.22
CA PRO A 103 3.09 -22.98 4.12
C PRO A 103 2.11 -23.01 5.31
N ARG A 104 0.83 -23.20 5.02
CA ARG A 104 -0.21 -23.39 6.04
C ARG A 104 -0.75 -24.81 5.96
N PRO A 105 -0.68 -25.62 7.04
CA PRO A 105 -1.20 -26.97 7.05
C PRO A 105 -2.67 -27.04 6.55
N GLY A 106 -2.99 -28.05 5.77
CA GLY A 106 -4.34 -28.25 5.22
C GLY A 106 -4.67 -27.45 3.96
N THR A 107 -3.76 -26.59 3.46
CA THR A 107 -3.96 -25.91 2.18
C THR A 107 -3.34 -26.69 1.02
N ARG A 108 -3.93 -26.59 -0.18
CA ARG A 108 -3.36 -27.17 -1.42
C ARG A 108 -1.92 -26.67 -1.65
N ALA A 109 -1.69 -25.39 -1.43
CA ALA A 109 -0.38 -24.77 -1.65
C ALA A 109 0.73 -25.39 -0.79
N ALA A 110 0.42 -25.87 0.42
CA ALA A 110 1.39 -26.51 1.30
C ALA A 110 1.94 -27.85 0.77
N SER A 111 1.23 -28.48 -0.17
CA SER A 111 1.64 -29.75 -0.82
C SER A 111 2.16 -29.59 -2.24
N MET A 112 2.21 -28.36 -2.75
CA MET A 112 2.72 -28.10 -4.10
C MET A 112 4.26 -28.20 -4.16
N PRO A 113 4.82 -28.67 -5.29
CA PRO A 113 6.27 -28.59 -5.50
C PRO A 113 6.77 -27.14 -5.41
N ASP A 114 7.84 -26.96 -4.68
CA ASP A 114 8.43 -25.65 -4.46
C ASP A 114 9.95 -25.70 -4.68
N PRO A 115 10.41 -25.60 -5.94
CA PRO A 115 11.83 -25.77 -6.28
C PRO A 115 12.69 -24.57 -5.86
N ALA A 116 12.10 -23.39 -5.68
CA ALA A 116 12.83 -22.19 -5.30
C ALA A 116 13.29 -22.24 -3.85
N THR A 117 14.56 -21.98 -3.63
CA THR A 117 15.13 -21.91 -2.28
C THR A 117 14.67 -20.65 -1.54
N ARG A 118 14.74 -20.69 -0.21
CA ARG A 118 14.45 -19.51 0.62
C ARG A 118 15.36 -18.32 0.26
N ALA A 119 16.61 -18.56 -0.09
CA ALA A 119 17.55 -17.50 -0.47
C ALA A 119 17.18 -16.82 -1.80
N GLU A 120 16.68 -17.58 -2.79
CA GLU A 120 16.17 -17.03 -4.04
C GLU A 120 14.91 -16.17 -3.78
N LYS A 121 13.95 -16.70 -3.04
CA LYS A 121 12.74 -15.94 -2.66
C LYS A 121 13.05 -14.67 -1.89
N GLN A 122 14.08 -14.69 -1.03
CA GLN A 122 14.53 -13.50 -0.31
C GLN A 122 15.06 -12.42 -1.28
N LYS A 123 15.85 -12.81 -2.30
CA LYS A 123 16.33 -11.86 -3.32
C LYS A 123 15.18 -11.21 -4.09
N TRP A 124 14.16 -11.98 -4.48
CA TRP A 124 12.98 -11.45 -5.16
C TRP A 124 12.21 -10.49 -4.26
N PHE A 125 12.07 -10.85 -3.00
CA PHE A 125 11.42 -10.02 -1.98
C PHE A 125 12.18 -8.71 -1.73
N ASP A 126 13.51 -8.77 -1.64
CA ASP A 126 14.34 -7.58 -1.46
C ASP A 126 14.20 -6.62 -2.65
N LYS A 127 14.08 -7.15 -3.87
CA LYS A 127 13.82 -6.35 -5.08
C LYS A 127 12.44 -5.68 -5.05
N LEU A 128 11.41 -6.40 -4.59
CA LEU A 128 10.09 -5.82 -4.36
C LEU A 128 10.14 -4.66 -3.36
N LEU A 129 10.84 -4.85 -2.24
CA LEU A 129 10.98 -3.81 -1.21
C LEU A 129 11.73 -2.59 -1.71
N GLU A 130 12.79 -2.78 -2.52
CA GLU A 130 13.53 -1.67 -3.14
C GLU A 130 12.59 -0.76 -3.95
N VAL A 131 11.79 -1.34 -4.84
CA VAL A 131 10.85 -0.60 -5.69
C VAL A 131 9.75 0.06 -4.85
N GLN A 132 9.15 -0.66 -3.90
CA GLN A 132 8.10 -0.09 -3.05
C GLN A 132 8.63 1.06 -2.18
N ASN A 133 9.82 0.93 -1.60
CA ASN A 133 10.42 1.99 -0.79
C ASN A 133 10.68 3.25 -1.62
N ALA A 134 11.15 3.09 -2.86
CA ALA A 134 11.32 4.20 -3.80
C ALA A 134 9.99 4.89 -4.12
N ASN A 135 8.92 4.11 -4.37
CA ASN A 135 7.58 4.65 -4.60
C ASN A 135 7.07 5.44 -3.39
N SER A 136 7.14 4.86 -2.20
CA SER A 136 6.69 5.52 -0.97
C SER A 136 7.45 6.80 -0.69
N ALA A 137 8.77 6.80 -0.83
CA ALA A 137 9.60 7.98 -0.64
C ALA A 137 9.23 9.10 -1.62
N LYS A 138 9.04 8.77 -2.91
CA LYS A 138 8.62 9.72 -3.95
C LYS A 138 7.24 10.32 -3.66
N LEU A 139 6.27 9.48 -3.27
CA LEU A 139 4.92 9.92 -2.94
C LEU A 139 4.91 10.82 -1.70
N HIS A 140 5.67 10.48 -0.67
CA HIS A 140 5.79 11.30 0.54
C HIS A 140 6.50 12.63 0.26
N ALA A 141 7.59 12.64 -0.50
CA ALA A 141 8.30 13.86 -0.87
C ALA A 141 7.40 14.89 -1.58
N ALA A 142 6.39 14.43 -2.33
CA ALA A 142 5.43 15.30 -2.99
C ALA A 142 4.50 16.06 -2.03
N TYR A 143 4.49 15.73 -0.73
CA TYR A 143 3.74 16.45 0.31
C TYR A 143 4.55 17.57 0.96
N VAL A 144 5.86 17.54 0.86
CA VAL A 144 6.72 18.59 1.46
C VAL A 144 6.33 19.97 0.92
N GLY A 145 6.12 20.91 1.82
CA GLY A 145 5.66 22.25 1.50
C GLY A 145 4.13 22.42 1.43
N LYS A 146 3.34 21.33 1.44
CA LYS A 146 1.87 21.36 1.46
C LYS A 146 1.33 21.44 2.89
N THR A 147 0.14 21.98 3.02
CA THR A 147 -0.67 21.88 4.23
C THR A 147 -1.66 20.74 4.08
N VAL A 148 -1.73 19.88 5.10
CA VAL A 148 -2.63 18.72 5.14
C VAL A 148 -3.47 18.75 6.42
N ARG A 149 -4.74 18.37 6.31
CA ARG A 149 -5.60 18.18 7.47
C ARG A 149 -5.36 16.80 8.05
N VAL A 150 -5.18 16.74 9.37
CA VAL A 150 -4.90 15.50 10.10
C VAL A 150 -5.79 15.37 11.34
N LEU A 151 -5.99 14.13 11.78
CA LEU A 151 -6.46 13.80 13.12
C LEU A 151 -5.24 13.38 13.94
N VAL A 152 -4.98 14.04 15.06
CA VAL A 152 -3.94 13.61 16.02
C VAL A 152 -4.48 12.41 16.78
N ASP A 153 -3.91 11.21 16.55
CA ASP A 153 -4.44 9.96 17.06
C ASP A 153 -3.61 9.34 18.20
N GLY A 154 -2.44 9.92 18.51
CA GLY A 154 -1.62 9.41 19.60
C GLY A 154 -0.26 10.08 19.77
N GLU A 155 0.55 9.45 20.60
CA GLU A 155 1.95 9.82 20.81
C GLU A 155 2.84 9.13 19.75
N SER A 156 3.95 9.78 19.42
CA SER A 156 5.01 9.25 18.57
C SER A 156 6.22 8.87 19.44
N ASP A 157 7.01 7.93 18.97
CA ASP A 157 8.30 7.55 19.52
C ASP A 157 9.46 8.47 19.08
N ASP A 158 9.16 9.50 18.27
CA ASP A 158 10.13 10.48 17.81
C ASP A 158 10.18 11.69 18.77
N GLU A 159 11.32 11.91 19.42
CA GLU A 159 11.48 12.99 20.41
C GLU A 159 11.30 14.39 19.82
N ASN A 160 11.63 14.59 18.53
CA ASN A 160 11.48 15.88 17.85
C ASN A 160 10.06 16.12 17.34
N PHE A 161 9.30 15.03 17.14
CA PHE A 161 7.92 15.04 16.66
C PHE A 161 7.06 14.11 17.55
N PRO A 162 6.75 14.53 18.78
CA PRO A 162 6.20 13.66 19.81
C PRO A 162 4.75 13.21 19.58
N LEU A 163 4.08 13.69 18.55
CA LEU A 163 2.70 13.32 18.23
C LEU A 163 2.61 12.58 16.91
N ALA A 164 1.76 11.55 16.89
CA ALA A 164 1.34 10.84 15.69
C ALA A 164 -0.04 11.33 15.26
N SER A 165 -0.23 11.46 13.96
CA SER A 165 -1.50 11.85 13.37
C SER A 165 -1.70 11.18 12.02
N ARG A 166 -2.93 11.23 11.50
CA ARG A 166 -3.30 10.64 10.23
C ARG A 166 -4.01 11.62 9.33
N THR A 167 -3.61 11.65 8.05
CA THR A 167 -4.39 12.33 7.01
C THR A 167 -5.68 11.54 6.70
N GLU A 168 -6.60 12.12 5.91
CA GLU A 168 -7.78 11.43 5.39
C GLU A 168 -7.41 10.09 4.68
N GLY A 169 -6.32 10.06 3.93
CA GLY A 169 -5.80 8.85 3.27
C GLY A 169 -5.01 7.92 4.18
N ASN A 170 -5.07 8.11 5.50
CA ASN A 170 -4.38 7.31 6.52
C ASN A 170 -2.83 7.38 6.46
N ARG A 171 -2.25 8.42 5.86
CA ARG A 171 -0.81 8.65 5.93
C ARG A 171 -0.40 9.10 7.32
N LEU A 172 0.68 8.50 7.82
CA LEU A 172 1.28 8.92 9.09
C LEU A 172 1.93 10.30 8.92
N VAL A 173 1.54 11.23 9.80
CA VAL A 173 2.18 12.53 9.94
C VAL A 173 2.63 12.67 11.38
N ARG A 174 3.94 12.77 11.59
CA ARG A 174 4.52 13.08 12.89
C ARG A 174 4.63 14.58 13.04
N LEU A 175 4.17 15.12 14.16
CA LEU A 175 4.11 16.57 14.33
C LEU A 175 4.58 17.05 15.71
N LYS A 176 4.98 18.29 15.75
CA LYS A 176 5.31 18.98 17.00
C LYS A 176 4.04 19.40 17.72
N GLY A 177 4.05 19.36 19.04
CA GLY A 177 2.92 19.81 19.87
C GLY A 177 2.83 19.10 21.20
N GLY A 178 1.88 19.52 22.01
CA GLY A 178 1.58 18.92 23.30
C GLY A 178 0.49 17.85 23.22
N LYS A 179 0.42 16.99 24.23
CA LYS A 179 -0.56 15.89 24.33
C LYS A 179 -2.03 16.36 24.34
N ASP A 180 -2.26 17.64 24.65
CA ASP A 180 -3.58 18.27 24.60
C ASP A 180 -4.19 18.35 23.19
N LEU A 181 -3.36 18.10 22.15
CA LEU A 181 -3.79 18.04 20.76
C LEU A 181 -4.36 16.66 20.36
N ILE A 182 -4.13 15.62 21.14
CA ILE A 182 -4.66 14.27 20.85
C ILE A 182 -6.20 14.30 20.81
N GLY A 183 -6.76 13.69 19.77
CA GLY A 183 -8.18 13.67 19.47
C GLY A 183 -8.70 14.89 18.68
N LYS A 184 -7.83 15.84 18.34
CA LYS A 184 -8.21 17.04 17.57
C LYS A 184 -7.87 16.91 16.10
N PHE A 185 -8.72 17.49 15.26
CA PHE A 185 -8.39 17.76 13.86
C PHE A 185 -7.65 19.08 13.75
N MET A 186 -6.63 19.12 12.91
CA MET A 186 -5.84 20.34 12.67
C MET A 186 -5.21 20.34 11.29
N ASP A 187 -4.79 21.50 10.84
CA ASP A 187 -3.99 21.68 9.65
C ASP A 187 -2.50 21.68 10.02
N VAL A 188 -1.70 20.95 9.24
CA VAL A 188 -0.27 20.77 9.47
C VAL A 188 0.49 21.10 8.20
N LYS A 189 1.49 21.97 8.30
CA LYS A 189 2.45 22.24 7.26
C LYS A 189 3.49 21.11 7.25
N VAL A 190 3.55 20.35 6.17
CA VAL A 190 4.56 19.31 5.99
C VAL A 190 5.90 19.96 5.69
N THR A 191 6.89 19.71 6.54
CA THR A 191 8.25 20.29 6.46
C THR A 191 9.27 19.31 5.93
N ASP A 192 9.05 18.01 6.15
CA ASP A 192 9.96 16.93 5.74
C ASP A 192 9.21 15.61 5.53
N SER A 193 9.88 14.62 4.93
CA SER A 193 9.33 13.28 4.72
C SER A 193 10.42 12.22 4.63
N ASN A 194 10.05 10.99 4.93
CA ASN A 194 10.84 9.81 4.61
C ASN A 194 9.95 8.73 3.97
N THR A 195 10.46 7.52 3.79
CA THR A 195 9.72 6.38 3.22
C THR A 195 8.46 6.04 4.02
N TRP A 196 8.43 6.32 5.34
CA TRP A 196 7.41 5.80 6.27
C TRP A 196 6.44 6.86 6.79
N ALA A 197 6.86 8.13 6.82
CA ALA A 197 6.09 9.19 7.45
C ALA A 197 6.36 10.55 6.80
N LEU A 198 5.39 11.44 7.00
CA LEU A 198 5.54 12.88 6.82
C LEU A 198 5.87 13.51 8.18
N TYR A 199 6.52 14.65 8.16
CA TYR A 199 6.86 15.44 9.35
C TYR A 199 6.35 16.86 9.17
N GLY A 200 5.82 17.47 10.22
CA GLY A 200 5.25 18.79 10.07
C GLY A 200 5.01 19.54 11.38
N GLU A 201 4.51 20.73 11.21
CA GLU A 201 4.20 21.66 12.30
C GLU A 201 2.75 22.15 12.15
N PRO A 202 2.00 22.32 13.27
CA PRO A 202 0.68 22.93 13.25
C PRO A 202 0.71 24.34 12.60
N VAL A 203 -0.33 24.67 11.85
CA VAL A 203 -0.49 25.98 11.18
C VAL A 203 -1.56 26.78 11.89
#